data_dd9986faa4edd3fe3c201f4a64d2c0a1
#
_entry.id   dd9986faa4edd3fe3c201f4a64d2c0a1
#
_cell.length_a   1.000
_cell.length_b   1.000
_cell.length_c   1.000
_cell.angle_alpha   90.00
_cell.angle_beta   90.00
_cell.angle_gamma   90.00
#
_symmetry.space_group_name_H-M   'P 1'
#
loop_
_entity.id
_entity.type
_entity.pdbx_description
1 polymer ?
#
loop_
_entity_poly.entity_id
_entity_poly.type
_entity_poly.pdbx_seq_one_letter_code
_entity_poly.pdbx_strand_id
1 'polypeptide(L)'
;MIVGNLKSERAILDVRDVVNAFDLALDKCVLGEVYNLSGEYPYKILDIIEILRKLVSFKFELEQDDKLIRSTDEAVIYGDSTKFKEITGWKQEIPLQQTLQDMLNYWRIRLNNTNL
;
A
#
# COMPACT_ATOMS: atom_id res chain seq x y z
N MET A 1 14.57 -12.72 -6.56
CA MET A 1 13.19 -12.69 -5.99
C MET A 1 12.23 -13.04 -7.10
N ILE A 2 11.43 -14.09 -6.91
CA ILE A 2 10.45 -14.55 -7.91
C ILE A 2 9.18 -13.70 -7.73
N VAL A 3 8.65 -13.19 -8.84
CA VAL A 3 7.51 -12.24 -8.88
C VAL A 3 6.51 -12.61 -9.98
N GLY A 4 5.26 -12.19 -9.82
CA GLY A 4 4.23 -12.32 -10.84
C GLY A 4 4.08 -11.05 -11.70
N ASN A 5 2.86 -10.52 -11.77
CA ASN A 5 2.54 -9.36 -12.59
C ASN A 5 3.10 -8.05 -12.00
N LEU A 6 4.17 -7.55 -12.61
CA LEU A 6 4.82 -6.29 -12.21
C LEU A 6 4.13 -5.03 -12.77
N LYS A 7 3.24 -5.21 -13.75
CA LYS A 7 2.59 -4.10 -14.47
C LYS A 7 1.29 -3.66 -13.81
N SER A 8 0.70 -4.49 -12.96
CA SER A 8 -0.53 -4.14 -12.28
C SER A 8 -0.31 -2.96 -11.32
N GLU A 9 -1.33 -2.11 -11.23
CA GLU A 9 -1.32 -0.90 -10.40
C GLU A 9 -2.30 -1.04 -9.24
N ARG A 10 -1.86 -0.61 -8.06
CA ARG A 10 -2.66 -0.66 -6.82
C ARG A 10 -2.52 0.64 -6.05
N ALA A 11 -3.63 1.17 -5.58
CA ALA A 11 -3.63 2.26 -4.62
C ALA A 11 -3.31 1.70 -3.24
N ILE A 12 -2.11 2.01 -2.75
CA ILE A 12 -1.62 1.56 -1.45
C ILE A 12 -1.80 2.67 -0.43
N LEU A 13 -2.31 2.30 0.73
CA LEU A 13 -2.56 3.21 1.83
C LEU A 13 -1.88 2.68 3.10
N ASP A 14 -1.25 3.56 3.86
CA ASP A 14 -0.68 3.21 5.15
C ASP A 14 -1.78 2.87 6.15
N VAL A 15 -1.59 1.83 6.94
CA VAL A 15 -2.58 1.41 7.94
C VAL A 15 -2.87 2.49 8.99
N ARG A 16 -1.91 3.36 9.30
CA ARG A 16 -2.09 4.48 10.24
C ARG A 16 -3.05 5.53 9.68
N ASP A 17 -2.99 5.80 8.37
CA ASP A 17 -3.96 6.66 7.68
C ASP A 17 -5.35 6.02 7.63
N VAL A 18 -5.42 4.68 7.51
CA VAL A 18 -6.69 3.93 7.58
C VAL A 18 -7.30 4.02 8.98
N VAL A 19 -6.51 3.86 10.03
CA VAL A 19 -7.00 3.98 11.42
C VAL A 19 -7.51 5.39 11.70
N ASN A 20 -6.79 6.41 11.26
CA ASN A 20 -7.25 7.81 11.36
C ASN A 20 -8.56 8.04 10.57
N ALA A 21 -8.69 7.42 9.38
CA ALA A 21 -9.94 7.48 8.63
C ALA A 21 -11.11 6.86 9.38
N PHE A 22 -10.91 5.71 10.05
CA PHE A 22 -11.96 5.07 10.85
C PHE A 22 -12.38 5.92 12.04
N ASP A 23 -11.45 6.56 12.73
CA ASP A 23 -11.75 7.48 13.82
C ASP A 23 -12.64 8.64 13.34
N LEU A 24 -12.25 9.28 12.23
CA LEU A 24 -13.06 10.33 11.61
C LEU A 24 -14.43 9.83 11.11
N ALA A 25 -14.51 8.60 10.65
CA ALA A 25 -15.77 8.01 10.20
C ALA A 25 -16.80 7.86 11.33
N LEU A 26 -16.34 7.47 12.52
CA LEU A 26 -17.20 7.35 13.69
C LEU A 26 -17.86 8.66 14.08
N ASP A 27 -17.15 9.77 13.88
CA ASP A 27 -17.60 11.11 14.27
C ASP A 27 -18.45 11.81 13.19
N LYS A 28 -18.10 11.61 11.91
CA LYS A 28 -18.55 12.49 10.82
C LYS A 28 -19.38 11.80 9.74
N CYS A 29 -19.27 10.48 9.58
CA CYS A 29 -19.99 9.79 8.54
C CYS A 29 -21.47 9.61 8.89
N VAL A 30 -22.32 9.65 7.85
CA VAL A 30 -23.76 9.42 7.98
C VAL A 30 -24.03 7.93 8.14
N LEU A 31 -24.82 7.56 9.16
CA LEU A 31 -25.18 6.17 9.43
C LEU A 31 -25.95 5.56 8.24
N GLY A 32 -25.55 4.34 7.86
CA GLY A 32 -26.16 3.61 6.75
C GLY A 32 -25.61 3.95 5.38
N GLU A 33 -24.74 4.95 5.27
CA GLU A 33 -24.08 5.30 4.02
C GLU A 33 -22.78 4.49 3.78
N VAL A 34 -22.42 4.33 2.50
CA VAL A 34 -21.21 3.65 2.08
C VAL A 34 -20.17 4.68 1.63
N TYR A 35 -18.94 4.50 2.08
CA TYR A 35 -17.80 5.33 1.75
C TYR A 35 -16.63 4.46 1.29
N ASN A 36 -15.96 4.86 0.21
CA ASN A 36 -14.72 4.24 -0.21
C ASN A 36 -13.52 4.94 0.46
N LEU A 37 -12.52 4.15 0.83
CA LEU A 37 -11.23 4.63 1.28
C LEU A 37 -10.14 4.01 0.42
N SER A 38 -9.31 4.83 -0.19
CA SER A 38 -8.23 4.41 -1.09
C SER A 38 -7.06 5.37 -1.00
N GLY A 39 -5.86 4.88 -1.32
CA GLY A 39 -4.70 5.75 -1.52
C GLY A 39 -4.91 6.74 -2.67
N GLU A 40 -4.18 7.84 -2.63
CA GLU A 40 -4.36 8.94 -3.60
C GLU A 40 -3.91 8.60 -5.02
N TYR A 41 -2.92 7.72 -5.15
CA TYR A 41 -2.35 7.33 -6.44
C TYR A 41 -2.20 5.82 -6.56
N PRO A 42 -2.49 5.24 -7.74
CA PRO A 42 -2.10 3.88 -8.04
C PRO A 42 -0.61 3.80 -8.36
N TYR A 43 0.08 2.85 -7.76
CA TYR A 43 1.49 2.55 -8.01
C TYR A 43 1.61 1.21 -8.72
N LYS A 44 2.46 1.12 -9.74
CA LYS A 44 2.86 -0.16 -10.34
C LYS A 44 3.62 -0.99 -9.31
N ILE A 45 3.40 -2.28 -9.32
CA ILE A 45 4.16 -3.19 -8.45
C ILE A 45 5.67 -3.04 -8.69
N LEU A 46 6.09 -2.81 -9.93
CA LEU A 46 7.50 -2.55 -10.26
C LEU A 46 8.03 -1.29 -9.55
N ASP A 47 7.26 -0.20 -9.54
CA ASP A 47 7.68 1.06 -8.91
C ASP A 47 7.87 0.89 -7.40
N ILE A 48 7.01 0.10 -6.75
CA ILE A 48 7.14 -0.24 -5.32
C ILE A 48 8.46 -1.00 -5.07
N ILE A 49 8.78 -1.95 -5.93
CA ILE A 49 10.03 -2.71 -5.83
C ILE A 49 11.25 -1.80 -6.05
N GLU A 50 11.18 -0.85 -6.98
CA GLU A 50 12.25 0.12 -7.20
C GLU A 50 12.46 1.06 -6.00
N ILE A 51 11.38 1.45 -5.30
CA ILE A 51 11.50 2.17 -4.03
C ILE A 51 12.21 1.28 -2.99
N LEU A 52 11.81 0.02 -2.84
CA LEU A 52 12.44 -0.93 -1.91
C LEU A 52 13.92 -1.15 -2.24
N ARG A 53 14.31 -1.24 -3.53
CA ARG A 53 15.70 -1.35 -3.95
C ARG A 53 16.58 -0.21 -3.46
N LYS A 54 16.03 1.00 -3.40
CA LYS A 54 16.73 2.19 -2.90
C LYS A 54 16.88 2.20 -1.37
N LEU A 55 16.01 1.46 -0.66
CA LEU A 55 15.97 1.39 0.80
C LEU A 55 16.80 0.26 1.40
N VAL A 56 17.33 -0.66 0.57
CA VAL A 56 18.16 -1.78 1.00
C VAL A 56 19.60 -1.60 0.54
N SER A 57 20.56 -2.16 1.30
CA SER A 57 21.99 -2.06 0.99
C SER A 57 22.52 -3.18 0.10
N PHE A 58 21.70 -4.21 -0.15
CA PHE A 58 22.07 -5.37 -0.98
C PHE A 58 21.33 -5.33 -2.33
N LYS A 59 21.96 -5.92 -3.34
CA LYS A 59 21.34 -6.09 -4.65
C LYS A 59 20.56 -7.39 -4.70
N PHE A 60 19.40 -7.37 -5.35
CA PHE A 60 18.63 -8.55 -5.67
C PHE A 60 18.09 -8.47 -7.11
N GLU A 61 17.98 -9.62 -7.74
CA GLU A 61 17.43 -9.75 -9.09
C GLU A 61 15.94 -10.12 -9.01
N LEU A 62 15.20 -9.69 -10.03
CA LEU A 62 13.79 -10.07 -10.22
C LEU A 62 13.74 -11.14 -11.30
N GLU A 63 13.06 -12.22 -11.02
CA GLU A 63 12.72 -13.27 -11.96
C GLU A 63 11.19 -13.34 -12.04
N GLN A 64 10.64 -13.11 -13.22
CA GLN A 64 9.20 -13.18 -13.43
C GLN A 64 8.81 -14.61 -13.72
N ASP A 65 7.85 -15.15 -12.95
CA ASP A 65 7.23 -16.45 -13.18
C ASP A 65 5.80 -16.26 -13.71
N ASP A 66 5.58 -16.66 -14.96
CA ASP A 66 4.27 -16.54 -15.61
C ASP A 66 3.18 -17.35 -14.90
N LYS A 67 3.54 -18.37 -14.12
CA LYS A 67 2.58 -19.14 -13.31
C LYS A 67 1.97 -18.32 -12.17
N LEU A 68 2.64 -17.22 -11.76
CA LEU A 68 2.14 -16.30 -10.76
C LEU A 68 1.26 -15.19 -11.36
N ILE A 69 1.15 -15.13 -12.69
CA ILE A 69 0.25 -14.19 -13.37
C ILE A 69 -1.14 -14.82 -13.45
N ARG A 70 -2.12 -14.16 -12.86
CA ARG A 70 -3.51 -14.64 -12.91
C ARG A 70 -4.20 -14.10 -14.15
N SER A 71 -5.01 -14.90 -14.82
CA SER A 71 -5.81 -14.47 -15.98
C SER A 71 -6.85 -13.38 -15.64
N THR A 72 -7.18 -13.26 -14.36
CA THR A 72 -8.14 -12.28 -13.80
C THR A 72 -7.47 -11.09 -13.12
N ASP A 73 -6.15 -10.89 -13.33
CA ASP A 73 -5.46 -9.74 -12.75
C ASP A 73 -5.96 -8.43 -13.39
N GLU A 74 -6.67 -7.64 -12.60
CA GLU A 74 -7.03 -6.29 -13.00
C GLU A 74 -5.78 -5.42 -13.16
N ALA A 75 -5.71 -4.72 -14.30
CA ALA A 75 -4.55 -3.88 -14.61
C ALA A 75 -4.38 -2.76 -13.58
N VAL A 76 -5.49 -2.14 -13.17
CA VAL A 76 -5.52 -1.05 -12.19
C VAL A 76 -6.64 -1.29 -11.20
N ILE A 77 -6.32 -1.25 -9.90
CA ILE A 77 -7.32 -1.17 -8.83
C ILE A 77 -7.09 0.14 -8.07
N TYR A 78 -8.06 1.02 -8.18
CA TYR A 78 -8.06 2.34 -7.58
C TYR A 78 -9.47 2.70 -7.12
N GLY A 79 -9.61 3.24 -5.91
CA GLY A 79 -10.88 3.66 -5.33
C GLY A 79 -11.00 5.18 -5.29
N ASP A 80 -12.21 5.69 -5.47
CA ASP A 80 -12.52 7.11 -5.30
C ASP A 80 -12.97 7.38 -3.86
N SER A 81 -12.15 8.14 -3.12
CA SER A 81 -12.42 8.55 -1.74
C SER A 81 -13.04 9.95 -1.61
N THR A 82 -13.45 10.57 -2.71
CA THR A 82 -13.94 11.97 -2.72
C THR A 82 -15.07 12.17 -1.72
N LYS A 83 -16.11 11.34 -1.74
CA LYS A 83 -17.24 11.41 -0.80
C LYS A 83 -16.78 11.37 0.66
N PHE A 84 -15.82 10.52 0.97
CA PHE A 84 -15.27 10.41 2.33
C PHE A 84 -14.47 11.65 2.73
N LYS A 85 -13.60 12.12 1.84
CA LYS A 85 -12.77 13.33 2.05
C LYS A 85 -13.62 14.59 2.27
N GLU A 86 -14.68 14.77 1.49
CA GLU A 86 -15.58 15.93 1.59
C GLU A 86 -16.29 15.98 2.94
N ILE A 87 -16.74 14.86 3.47
CA ILE A 87 -17.48 14.81 4.75
C ILE A 87 -16.54 14.87 5.94
N THR A 88 -15.40 14.17 5.89
CA THR A 88 -14.52 14.01 7.05
C THR A 88 -13.39 15.01 7.10
N GLY A 89 -12.97 15.55 5.96
CA GLY A 89 -11.73 16.31 5.83
C GLY A 89 -10.47 15.43 5.83
N TRP A 90 -10.62 14.11 5.76
CA TRP A 90 -9.51 13.17 5.77
C TRP A 90 -8.54 13.40 4.61
N LYS A 91 -7.27 13.20 4.88
CA LYS A 91 -6.18 13.23 3.88
C LYS A 91 -5.22 12.08 4.16
N GLN A 92 -4.63 11.54 3.10
CA GLN A 92 -3.48 10.65 3.23
C GLN A 92 -2.27 11.50 3.64
N GLU A 93 -1.64 11.17 4.77
CA GLU A 93 -0.50 11.93 5.32
C GLU A 93 0.82 11.18 5.16
N ILE A 94 0.77 9.84 5.14
CA ILE A 94 1.97 9.00 5.11
C ILE A 94 2.30 8.59 3.67
N PRO A 95 3.43 9.07 3.11
CA PRO A 95 3.81 8.70 1.75
C PRO A 95 4.25 7.24 1.69
N LEU A 96 4.05 6.59 0.54
CA LEU A 96 4.39 5.19 0.32
C LEU A 96 5.85 4.86 0.70
N GLN A 97 6.79 5.76 0.41
CA GLN A 97 8.20 5.55 0.76
C GLN A 97 8.41 5.39 2.26
N GLN A 98 7.70 6.18 3.09
CA GLN A 98 7.75 6.06 4.56
C GLN A 98 7.17 4.73 5.02
N THR A 99 6.02 4.34 4.48
CA THR A 99 5.38 3.04 4.76
C THR A 99 6.34 1.88 4.48
N LEU A 100 6.99 1.89 3.31
CA LEU A 100 7.94 0.84 2.92
C LEU A 100 9.20 0.83 3.80
N GLN A 101 9.71 2.01 4.19
CA GLN A 101 10.85 2.12 5.10
C GLN A 101 10.51 1.55 6.49
N ASP A 102 9.34 1.90 7.03
CA ASP A 102 8.89 1.44 8.34
C ASP A 102 8.65 -0.07 8.33
N MET A 103 8.07 -0.61 7.25
CA MET A 103 7.89 -2.04 7.04
C MET A 103 9.23 -2.78 7.02
N LEU A 104 10.24 -2.27 6.30
CA LEU A 104 11.58 -2.86 6.28
C LEU A 104 12.23 -2.84 7.67
N ASN A 105 12.10 -1.73 8.39
CA ASN A 105 12.65 -1.60 9.74
C ASN A 105 11.98 -2.57 10.72
N TYR A 106 10.66 -2.72 10.64
CA TYR A 106 9.92 -3.72 11.42
C TYR A 106 10.47 -5.14 11.21
N TRP A 107 10.65 -5.56 9.97
CA TRP A 107 11.15 -6.89 9.66
C TRP A 107 12.60 -7.09 10.04
N ARG A 108 13.46 -6.06 9.91
CA ARG A 108 14.85 -6.09 10.36
C ARG A 108 14.94 -6.37 11.87
N ILE A 109 14.17 -5.64 12.67
CA ILE A 109 14.14 -5.83 14.14
C ILE A 109 13.62 -7.23 14.46
N ARG A 110 12.54 -7.67 13.83
CA ARG A 110 11.93 -8.97 14.10
C ARG A 110 12.85 -10.13 13.75
N LEU A 111 13.53 -10.09 12.62
CA LEU A 111 14.48 -11.13 12.22
C LEU A 111 15.70 -11.18 13.13
N ASN A 112 16.22 -10.05 13.57
CA ASN A 112 17.33 -10.00 14.52
C ASN A 112 16.96 -10.59 15.89
N ASN A 113 15.72 -10.41 16.32
CA ASN A 113 15.22 -10.96 17.59
C ASN A 113 14.84 -12.45 17.52
N THR A 114 14.71 -13.03 16.33
CA THR A 114 14.35 -14.44 16.13
C THR A 114 15.60 -15.35 16.09
N ASN A 115 16.79 -14.77 16.01
CA ASN A 115 18.08 -15.49 16.02
C ASN A 115 18.72 -15.60 17.43
N LEU A 116 17.91 -15.54 18.50
CA LEU A 116 18.32 -15.82 19.87
C LEU A 116 17.79 -17.18 20.34
#